data_6850e942bdf5ea31dab622c160927449
#
_entry.id   6850e942bdf5ea31dab622c160927449
#
_cell.length_a   1.000
_cell.length_b   1.000
_cell.length_c   1.000
_cell.angle_alpha   90.00
_cell.angle_beta   90.00
_cell.angle_gamma   90.00
#
_symmetry.space_group_name_H-M   'P 1'
#
loop_
_entity.id
_entity.type
_entity.pdbx_description
1 polymer ?
#
loop_
_entity_poly.entity_id
_entity_poly.type
_entity_poly.pdbx_seq_one_letter_code
_entity_poly.pdbx_strand_id
1 'polypeptide(L)'
;MFQQTHIDQLGRKLTLSATPKRIVCLVPSLTELLAYFELEQEVVGITKFCIYPEDWFKAKERVGGTKTIDIDKIKSLHVDLIIGNKEENTKEDIEALMNIAPVWMSDINSIEDTYHLIASLSSIFNKEELGAQLNRDLQSYFQLHASEGAGKSVLYFIWHKPGFVAGKNTYIDSYLGASGYRNCVSVERYPDANAIGEIKPDVVFLSSEPFPFQESHVSHYQSLYPDAEIKLVDGERYSWYGVRTLRC
;
A
#
# COMPACT_ATOMS: atom_id res chain seq x y z
N MET A 1 15.40 -16.83 -27.60
CA MET A 1 14.81 -15.71 -26.82
C MET A 1 15.00 -16.08 -25.35
N PHE A 2 15.65 -15.22 -24.59
CA PHE A 2 15.75 -15.42 -23.14
C PHE A 2 14.37 -15.08 -22.53
N GLN A 3 13.69 -16.08 -21.97
CA GLN A 3 12.51 -15.86 -21.16
C GLN A 3 12.95 -15.67 -19.70
N GLN A 4 12.56 -14.58 -19.09
CA GLN A 4 12.76 -14.37 -17.66
C GLN A 4 11.50 -14.83 -16.91
N THR A 5 11.69 -15.66 -15.89
CA THR A 5 10.60 -16.12 -15.02
C THR A 5 10.73 -15.44 -13.68
N HIS A 6 9.69 -14.72 -13.29
CA HIS A 6 9.56 -14.08 -11.98
C HIS A 6 8.46 -14.77 -11.17
N ILE A 7 8.50 -14.61 -9.86
CA ILE A 7 7.45 -15.08 -8.96
C ILE A 7 6.87 -13.84 -8.27
N ASP A 8 5.55 -13.68 -8.33
CA ASP A 8 4.89 -12.60 -7.62
C ASP A 8 4.66 -12.94 -6.13
N GLN A 9 4.15 -11.99 -5.35
CA GLN A 9 3.94 -12.21 -3.91
C GLN A 9 2.76 -13.14 -3.59
N LEU A 10 1.99 -13.57 -4.59
CA LEU A 10 1.00 -14.65 -4.44
C LEU A 10 1.58 -16.04 -4.80
N GLY A 11 2.90 -16.14 -5.07
CA GLY A 11 3.57 -17.37 -5.47
C GLY A 11 3.32 -17.79 -6.92
N ARG A 12 2.75 -16.90 -7.76
CA ARG A 12 2.43 -17.21 -9.15
C ARG A 12 3.63 -16.93 -10.04
N LYS A 13 3.88 -17.85 -10.99
CA LYS A 13 4.93 -17.69 -11.99
C LYS A 13 4.48 -16.72 -13.09
N LEU A 14 5.31 -15.74 -13.38
CA LEU A 14 5.16 -14.78 -14.44
C LEU A 14 6.33 -14.96 -15.42
N THR A 15 6.05 -15.24 -16.69
CA THR A 15 7.08 -15.36 -17.73
C THR A 15 7.00 -14.16 -18.65
N LEU A 16 8.10 -13.41 -18.73
CA LEU A 16 8.25 -12.25 -19.58
C LEU A 16 9.25 -12.55 -20.69
N SER A 17 8.92 -12.17 -21.94
CA SER A 17 9.80 -12.35 -23.09
C SER A 17 10.85 -11.23 -23.25
N ALA A 18 10.63 -10.12 -22.57
CA ALA A 18 11.50 -8.95 -22.52
C ALA A 18 11.12 -8.08 -21.30
N THR A 19 11.96 -7.10 -20.96
CA THR A 19 11.61 -6.05 -19.99
C THR A 19 10.36 -5.31 -20.46
N PRO A 20 9.31 -5.19 -19.64
CA PRO A 20 8.05 -4.55 -20.01
C PRO A 20 8.23 -3.09 -20.43
N LYS A 21 7.47 -2.67 -21.45
CA LYS A 21 7.51 -1.33 -22.05
C LYS A 21 6.14 -0.63 -22.04
N ARG A 22 5.07 -1.35 -21.76
CA ARG A 22 3.71 -0.82 -21.71
C ARG A 22 3.00 -1.32 -20.47
N ILE A 23 3.13 -0.59 -19.38
CA ILE A 23 2.71 -1.00 -18.04
C ILE A 23 1.43 -0.27 -17.66
N VAL A 24 0.48 -1.01 -17.09
CA VAL A 24 -0.64 -0.45 -16.32
C VAL A 24 -0.42 -0.75 -14.84
N CYS A 25 -0.48 0.29 -14.01
CA CYS A 25 -0.42 0.18 -12.57
C CYS A 25 -1.78 0.48 -11.92
N LEU A 26 -2.28 -0.48 -11.14
CA LEU A 26 -3.61 -0.41 -10.54
C LEU A 26 -3.62 0.13 -9.10
N VAL A 27 -2.46 0.49 -8.55
CA VAL A 27 -2.29 0.78 -7.12
C VAL A 27 -1.48 2.06 -6.91
N PRO A 28 -1.92 2.99 -6.05
CA PRO A 28 -1.24 4.27 -5.82
C PRO A 28 0.20 4.12 -5.35
N SER A 29 0.47 3.36 -4.28
CA SER A 29 1.82 3.17 -3.73
C SER A 29 2.78 2.52 -4.74
N LEU A 30 2.28 1.59 -5.58
CA LEU A 30 3.07 0.96 -6.64
C LEU A 30 3.35 1.94 -7.79
N THR A 31 2.44 2.87 -8.07
CA THR A 31 2.67 3.93 -9.06
C THR A 31 3.83 4.83 -8.64
N GLU A 32 3.92 5.20 -7.36
CA GLU A 32 5.06 5.96 -6.83
C GLU A 32 6.37 5.16 -6.91
N LEU A 33 6.31 3.85 -6.65
CA LEU A 33 7.49 2.97 -6.78
C LEU A 33 7.98 2.89 -8.23
N LEU A 34 7.08 2.77 -9.21
CA LEU A 34 7.45 2.78 -10.63
C LEU A 34 8.04 4.13 -11.05
N ALA A 35 7.52 5.24 -10.49
CA ALA A 35 8.09 6.56 -10.71
C ALA A 35 9.49 6.70 -10.09
N TYR A 36 9.72 6.14 -8.90
CA TYR A 36 11.04 6.07 -8.28
C TYR A 36 12.04 5.27 -9.15
N PHE A 37 11.56 4.23 -9.84
CA PHE A 37 12.34 3.46 -10.80
C PHE A 37 12.52 4.16 -12.16
N GLU A 38 12.05 5.40 -12.31
CA GLU A 38 12.18 6.21 -13.55
C GLU A 38 11.50 5.56 -14.76
N LEU A 39 10.32 4.93 -14.56
CA LEU A 39 9.57 4.22 -15.60
C LEU A 39 8.45 5.09 -16.21
N GLU A 40 8.68 6.38 -16.33
CA GLU A 40 7.69 7.32 -16.87
C GLU A 40 7.25 6.95 -18.28
N GLN A 41 8.16 6.54 -19.14
CA GLN A 41 7.85 6.23 -20.54
C GLN A 41 7.13 4.88 -20.67
N GLU A 42 7.36 3.95 -19.75
CA GLU A 42 6.81 2.61 -19.75
C GLU A 42 5.40 2.56 -19.17
N VAL A 43 5.09 3.36 -18.15
CA VAL A 43 3.74 3.40 -17.55
C VAL A 43 2.80 4.17 -18.46
N VAL A 44 1.82 3.47 -19.04
CA VAL A 44 0.84 4.02 -19.99
C VAL A 44 -0.54 4.25 -19.37
N GLY A 45 -0.85 3.62 -18.24
CA GLY A 45 -2.14 3.76 -17.57
C GLY A 45 -2.07 3.56 -16.05
N ILE A 46 -2.89 4.31 -15.34
CA ILE A 46 -3.00 4.29 -13.87
C ILE A 46 -4.46 4.43 -13.43
N THR A 47 -4.79 4.07 -12.19
CA THR A 47 -6.14 4.32 -11.67
C THR A 47 -6.36 5.79 -11.31
N LYS A 48 -7.63 6.19 -11.13
CA LYS A 48 -7.98 7.54 -10.68
C LYS A 48 -7.50 7.88 -9.27
N PHE A 49 -7.06 6.88 -8.50
CA PHE A 49 -6.53 7.04 -7.14
C PHE A 49 -5.01 7.17 -7.11
N CYS A 50 -4.32 6.92 -8.23
CA CYS A 50 -2.87 7.13 -8.36
C CYS A 50 -2.58 8.63 -8.58
N ILE A 51 -2.80 9.44 -7.54
CA ILE A 51 -2.67 10.90 -7.59
C ILE A 51 -1.22 11.39 -7.59
N TYR A 52 -0.29 10.51 -7.25
CA TYR A 52 1.14 10.80 -7.28
C TYR A 52 1.90 9.84 -8.21
N PRO A 53 2.96 10.37 -8.91
CA PRO A 53 3.31 11.79 -9.03
C PRO A 53 2.24 12.59 -9.78
N GLU A 54 2.07 13.86 -9.43
CA GLU A 54 1.05 14.72 -10.07
C GLU A 54 1.18 14.81 -11.59
N ASP A 55 2.40 14.79 -12.12
CA ASP A 55 2.63 14.83 -13.57
C ASP A 55 2.10 13.56 -14.25
N TRP A 56 2.28 12.41 -13.62
CA TRP A 56 1.69 11.16 -14.10
C TRP A 56 0.17 11.19 -14.00
N PHE A 57 -0.34 11.70 -12.88
CA PHE A 57 -1.79 11.89 -12.72
C PHE A 57 -2.39 12.77 -13.82
N LYS A 58 -1.70 13.78 -14.32
CA LYS A 58 -2.17 14.67 -15.41
C LYS A 58 -2.01 14.02 -16.79
N ALA A 59 -0.95 13.24 -17.00
CA ALA A 59 -0.53 12.78 -18.33
C ALA A 59 -0.95 11.36 -18.68
N LYS A 60 -1.06 10.42 -17.71
CA LYS A 60 -1.32 9.01 -17.98
C LYS A 60 -2.81 8.73 -18.19
N GLU A 61 -3.12 7.68 -18.95
CA GLU A 61 -4.49 7.22 -19.17
C GLU A 61 -5.13 6.71 -17.86
N ARG A 62 -6.41 7.08 -17.62
CA ARG A 62 -7.16 6.59 -16.47
C ARG A 62 -7.87 5.30 -16.82
N VAL A 63 -7.56 4.23 -16.07
CA VAL A 63 -8.09 2.89 -16.29
C VAL A 63 -9.15 2.50 -15.25
N GLY A 64 -9.87 3.48 -14.71
CA GLY A 64 -10.92 3.27 -13.70
C GLY A 64 -10.43 3.45 -12.25
N GLY A 65 -11.10 2.81 -11.32
CA GLY A 65 -10.72 2.77 -9.90
C GLY A 65 -10.05 1.44 -9.55
N THR A 66 -9.56 1.31 -8.30
CA THR A 66 -8.90 0.07 -7.83
C THR A 66 -9.85 -1.14 -7.81
N LYS A 67 -11.15 -0.91 -7.55
CA LYS A 67 -12.21 -1.94 -7.49
C LYS A 67 -13.28 -1.77 -8.60
N THR A 68 -13.01 -0.95 -9.59
CA THR A 68 -13.89 -0.70 -10.73
C THR A 68 -13.04 -0.39 -11.97
N ILE A 69 -12.33 -1.41 -12.44
CA ILE A 69 -11.34 -1.29 -13.49
C ILE A 69 -12.04 -1.25 -14.86
N ASP A 70 -11.57 -0.37 -15.74
CA ASP A 70 -11.99 -0.32 -17.16
C ASP A 70 -11.13 -1.27 -17.99
N ILE A 71 -11.59 -2.51 -18.09
CA ILE A 71 -10.88 -3.60 -18.78
C ILE A 71 -10.71 -3.31 -20.28
N ASP A 72 -11.74 -2.74 -20.92
CA ASP A 72 -11.69 -2.41 -22.36
C ASP A 72 -10.66 -1.31 -22.62
N LYS A 73 -10.58 -0.33 -21.73
CA LYS A 73 -9.55 0.71 -21.79
C LYS A 73 -8.15 0.10 -21.68
N ILE A 74 -7.92 -0.80 -20.72
CA ILE A 74 -6.62 -1.48 -20.56
C ILE A 74 -6.26 -2.26 -21.81
N LYS A 75 -7.22 -3.00 -22.38
CA LYS A 75 -7.02 -3.74 -23.62
C LYS A 75 -6.62 -2.83 -24.79
N SER A 76 -7.21 -1.64 -24.89
CA SER A 76 -6.88 -0.67 -25.94
C SER A 76 -5.47 -0.08 -25.82
N LEU A 77 -4.87 -0.15 -24.64
CA LEU A 77 -3.51 0.34 -24.38
C LEU A 77 -2.41 -0.63 -24.84
N HIS A 78 -2.75 -1.84 -25.29
CA HIS A 78 -1.79 -2.86 -25.74
C HIS A 78 -0.66 -3.10 -24.73
N VAL A 79 -1.04 -3.37 -23.49
CA VAL A 79 -0.12 -3.52 -22.35
C VAL A 79 0.63 -4.85 -22.39
N ASP A 80 1.86 -4.86 -21.88
CA ASP A 80 2.71 -6.05 -21.76
C ASP A 80 2.96 -6.46 -20.30
N LEU A 81 2.57 -5.61 -19.32
CA LEU A 81 2.50 -5.95 -17.92
C LEU A 81 1.42 -5.14 -17.19
N ILE A 82 0.69 -5.80 -16.31
CA ILE A 82 -0.24 -5.17 -15.37
C ILE A 82 0.27 -5.44 -13.95
N ILE A 83 0.26 -4.41 -13.10
CA ILE A 83 0.71 -4.50 -11.71
C ILE A 83 -0.47 -4.16 -10.80
N GLY A 84 -0.79 -5.10 -9.89
CA GLY A 84 -1.90 -4.98 -8.95
C GLY A 84 -1.52 -5.37 -7.52
N ASN A 85 -2.49 -5.26 -6.61
CA ASN A 85 -2.38 -5.67 -5.22
C ASN A 85 -3.61 -6.49 -4.79
N LYS A 86 -3.40 -7.47 -3.94
CA LYS A 86 -4.42 -8.42 -3.50
C LYS A 86 -5.57 -7.76 -2.71
N GLU A 87 -5.29 -6.73 -1.92
CA GLU A 87 -6.31 -6.03 -1.13
C GLU A 87 -7.03 -4.95 -1.93
N GLU A 88 -6.29 -4.28 -2.82
CA GLU A 88 -6.77 -3.14 -3.57
C GLU A 88 -7.66 -3.54 -4.76
N ASN A 89 -7.38 -4.67 -5.40
CA ASN A 89 -8.05 -5.08 -6.62
C ASN A 89 -9.01 -6.25 -6.37
N THR A 90 -10.09 -6.34 -7.15
CA THR A 90 -11.00 -7.48 -7.07
C THR A 90 -10.40 -8.68 -7.79
N LYS A 91 -10.70 -9.88 -7.31
CA LYS A 91 -10.22 -11.12 -7.93
C LYS A 91 -10.76 -11.26 -9.35
N GLU A 92 -12.01 -10.93 -9.56
CA GLU A 92 -12.72 -11.01 -10.83
C GLU A 92 -12.05 -10.13 -11.89
N ASP A 93 -11.72 -8.88 -11.55
CA ASP A 93 -11.03 -7.97 -12.46
C ASP A 93 -9.63 -8.49 -12.81
N ILE A 94 -8.88 -9.00 -11.81
CA ILE A 94 -7.55 -9.55 -12.05
C ILE A 94 -7.60 -10.78 -12.95
N GLU A 95 -8.55 -11.71 -12.74
CA GLU A 95 -8.72 -12.89 -13.60
C GLU A 95 -9.09 -12.49 -15.05
N ALA A 96 -9.90 -11.46 -15.23
CA ALA A 96 -10.21 -10.93 -16.55
C ALA A 96 -8.97 -10.30 -17.23
N LEU A 97 -8.18 -9.54 -16.48
CA LEU A 97 -6.95 -8.89 -16.96
C LEU A 97 -5.85 -9.90 -17.35
N MET A 98 -5.78 -11.05 -16.69
CA MET A 98 -4.83 -12.13 -17.03
C MET A 98 -5.06 -12.71 -18.44
N ASN A 99 -6.25 -12.51 -19.04
CA ASN A 99 -6.51 -12.86 -20.44
C ASN A 99 -5.99 -11.80 -21.44
N ILE A 100 -5.54 -10.64 -20.94
CA ILE A 100 -5.06 -9.52 -21.78
C ILE A 100 -3.54 -9.46 -21.78
N ALA A 101 -2.94 -9.51 -20.58
CA ALA A 101 -1.49 -9.42 -20.40
C ALA A 101 -1.03 -10.15 -19.13
N PRO A 102 0.26 -10.42 -18.98
CA PRO A 102 0.84 -10.86 -17.72
C PRO A 102 0.46 -9.90 -16.56
N VAL A 103 0.03 -10.48 -15.42
CA VAL A 103 -0.36 -9.72 -14.21
C VAL A 103 0.55 -10.09 -13.05
N TRP A 104 1.29 -9.12 -12.53
CA TRP A 104 2.09 -9.25 -11.32
C TRP A 104 1.32 -8.70 -10.12
N MET A 105 1.22 -9.45 -9.03
CA MET A 105 0.45 -9.07 -7.84
C MET A 105 1.32 -8.94 -6.60
N SER A 106 1.12 -7.86 -5.87
CA SER A 106 1.66 -7.70 -4.52
C SER A 106 0.66 -8.22 -3.47
N ASP A 107 1.22 -8.66 -2.32
CA ASP A 107 0.51 -8.99 -1.08
C ASP A 107 1.35 -8.44 0.08
N ILE A 108 0.96 -7.30 0.63
CA ILE A 108 1.77 -6.54 1.57
C ILE A 108 1.08 -6.50 2.93
N ASN A 109 1.64 -7.25 3.87
CA ASN A 109 1.16 -7.33 5.24
C ASN A 109 2.22 -6.84 6.24
N SER A 110 3.46 -6.63 5.77
CA SER A 110 4.59 -6.24 6.61
C SER A 110 5.58 -5.33 5.87
N ILE A 111 6.47 -4.71 6.63
CA ILE A 111 7.61 -3.96 6.09
C ILE A 111 8.54 -4.90 5.30
N GLU A 112 8.72 -6.14 5.75
CA GLU A 112 9.53 -7.13 5.04
C GLU A 112 8.95 -7.47 3.66
N ASP A 113 7.62 -7.58 3.54
CA ASP A 113 6.95 -7.77 2.26
C ASP A 113 7.22 -6.60 1.30
N THR A 114 7.37 -5.37 1.85
CA THR A 114 7.74 -4.19 1.06
C THR A 114 9.17 -4.29 0.53
N TYR A 115 10.13 -4.78 1.32
CA TYR A 115 11.49 -4.99 0.84
C TYR A 115 11.54 -6.03 -0.29
N HIS A 116 10.79 -7.12 -0.15
CA HIS A 116 10.66 -8.13 -1.19
C HIS A 116 9.97 -7.62 -2.45
N LEU A 117 8.90 -6.81 -2.30
CA LEU A 117 8.23 -6.11 -3.41
C LEU A 117 9.24 -5.28 -4.21
N ILE A 118 9.99 -4.41 -3.53
CA ILE A 118 10.95 -3.51 -4.14
C ILE A 118 12.04 -4.30 -4.89
N ALA A 119 12.58 -5.35 -4.27
CA ALA A 119 13.58 -6.21 -4.89
C ALA A 119 13.02 -6.93 -6.13
N SER A 120 11.79 -7.46 -6.06
CA SER A 120 11.16 -8.18 -7.16
C SER A 120 10.87 -7.28 -8.35
N LEU A 121 10.24 -6.11 -8.13
CA LEU A 121 9.92 -5.18 -9.21
C LEU A 121 11.19 -4.54 -9.79
N SER A 122 12.18 -4.19 -8.97
CA SER A 122 13.44 -3.65 -9.48
C SER A 122 14.15 -4.65 -10.41
N SER A 123 14.09 -5.95 -10.10
CA SER A 123 14.65 -6.99 -10.97
C SER A 123 13.89 -7.13 -12.30
N ILE A 124 12.55 -7.03 -12.30
CA ILE A 124 11.74 -7.05 -13.54
C ILE A 124 12.15 -5.92 -14.49
N PHE A 125 12.48 -4.76 -13.95
CA PHE A 125 12.77 -3.55 -14.72
C PHE A 125 14.26 -3.25 -14.89
N ASN A 126 15.17 -4.13 -14.45
CA ASN A 126 16.64 -3.92 -14.43
C ASN A 126 17.02 -2.62 -13.67
N LYS A 127 16.41 -2.41 -12.51
CA LYS A 127 16.61 -1.24 -11.62
C LYS A 127 17.10 -1.67 -10.23
N GLU A 128 17.86 -2.75 -10.13
CA GLU A 128 18.29 -3.37 -8.88
C GLU A 128 19.06 -2.40 -7.98
N GLU A 129 19.84 -1.50 -8.55
CA GLU A 129 20.60 -0.48 -7.79
C GLU A 129 19.64 0.49 -7.07
N LEU A 130 18.62 1.00 -7.80
CA LEU A 130 17.57 1.86 -7.20
C LEU A 130 16.76 1.10 -6.15
N GLY A 131 16.41 -0.15 -6.44
CA GLY A 131 15.70 -1.01 -5.47
C GLY A 131 16.50 -1.22 -4.19
N ALA A 132 17.78 -1.54 -4.32
CA ALA A 132 18.66 -1.73 -3.17
C ALA A 132 18.86 -0.43 -2.38
N GLN A 133 18.95 0.73 -3.05
CA GLN A 133 19.06 2.02 -2.37
C GLN A 133 17.77 2.32 -1.60
N LEU A 134 16.59 2.18 -2.21
CA LEU A 134 15.31 2.40 -1.53
C LEU A 134 15.15 1.51 -0.29
N ASN A 135 15.53 0.23 -0.39
CA ASN A 135 15.48 -0.68 0.76
C ASN A 135 16.41 -0.22 1.89
N ARG A 136 17.62 0.26 1.60
CA ARG A 136 18.52 0.82 2.63
C ARG A 136 17.93 2.07 3.28
N ASP A 137 17.33 2.95 2.49
CA ASP A 137 16.74 4.19 2.99
C ASP A 137 15.54 3.90 3.91
N LEU A 138 14.69 2.95 3.54
CA LEU A 138 13.58 2.48 4.38
C LEU A 138 14.07 1.82 5.67
N GLN A 139 15.09 0.97 5.62
CA GLN A 139 15.69 0.39 6.82
C GLN A 139 16.22 1.46 7.76
N SER A 140 16.94 2.46 7.23
CA SER A 140 17.46 3.59 7.98
C SER A 140 16.32 4.43 8.60
N TYR A 141 15.25 4.66 7.84
CA TYR A 141 14.05 5.35 8.31
C TYR A 141 13.44 4.65 9.52
N PHE A 142 13.18 3.34 9.44
CA PHE A 142 12.59 2.60 10.54
C PHE A 142 13.52 2.48 11.75
N GLN A 143 14.83 2.37 11.56
CA GLN A 143 15.81 2.42 12.64
C GLN A 143 15.77 3.77 13.40
N LEU A 144 15.68 4.86 12.66
CA LEU A 144 15.61 6.21 13.25
C LEU A 144 14.30 6.42 14.03
N HIS A 145 13.19 5.85 13.56
CA HIS A 145 11.85 6.03 14.15
C HIS A 145 11.46 4.89 15.12
N ALA A 146 12.33 3.92 15.37
CA ALA A 146 12.03 2.72 16.18
C ALA A 146 11.58 3.02 17.63
N SER A 147 11.83 4.21 18.15
CA SER A 147 11.42 4.64 19.50
C SER A 147 10.32 5.72 19.49
N GLU A 148 9.74 6.07 18.34
CA GLU A 148 8.71 7.11 18.24
C GLU A 148 7.51 6.81 19.16
N GLY A 149 7.06 5.56 19.20
CA GLY A 149 5.97 5.09 20.04
C GLY A 149 6.31 4.95 21.51
N ALA A 150 7.61 4.90 21.87
CA ALA A 150 8.10 4.69 23.25
C ALA A 150 7.40 3.55 24.02
N GLY A 151 6.97 2.51 23.30
CA GLY A 151 6.24 1.37 23.85
C GLY A 151 4.76 1.63 24.17
N LYS A 152 4.22 2.81 23.83
CA LYS A 152 2.80 3.12 24.04
C LYS A 152 1.91 2.15 23.27
N SER A 153 0.81 1.78 23.90
CA SER A 153 -0.24 1.01 23.26
C SER A 153 -1.11 1.91 22.37
N VAL A 154 -1.39 1.46 21.15
CA VAL A 154 -2.13 2.25 20.16
C VAL A 154 -3.32 1.49 19.62
N LEU A 155 -4.44 2.21 19.43
CA LEU A 155 -5.62 1.77 18.70
C LEU A 155 -5.75 2.65 17.46
N TYR A 156 -5.63 2.03 16.26
CA TYR A 156 -5.58 2.75 14.99
C TYR A 156 -6.90 2.59 14.23
N PHE A 157 -7.69 3.65 14.11
CA PHE A 157 -8.94 3.68 13.36
C PHE A 157 -8.71 4.04 11.90
N ILE A 158 -9.30 3.21 11.00
CA ILE A 158 -9.32 3.43 9.56
C ILE A 158 -10.70 3.84 9.05
N TRP A 159 -11.78 3.62 9.83
CA TRP A 159 -13.17 3.93 9.45
C TRP A 159 -14.00 4.31 10.67
N HIS A 160 -14.93 5.26 10.47
CA HIS A 160 -15.70 5.84 11.59
C HIS A 160 -16.93 5.02 11.99
N LYS A 161 -17.77 4.64 11.01
CA LYS A 161 -19.04 3.92 11.26
C LYS A 161 -19.29 2.86 10.18
N PRO A 162 -19.20 1.54 10.55
CA PRO A 162 -18.73 1.02 11.85
C PRO A 162 -17.27 1.40 12.10
N GLY A 163 -16.84 1.36 13.37
CA GLY A 163 -15.48 1.73 13.77
C GLY A 163 -14.48 0.64 13.43
N PHE A 164 -13.99 0.57 12.19
CA PHE A 164 -12.94 -0.40 11.82
C PHE A 164 -11.56 0.07 12.28
N VAL A 165 -10.80 -0.87 12.82
CA VAL A 165 -9.44 -0.65 13.34
C VAL A 165 -8.43 -1.57 12.67
N ALA A 166 -7.18 -1.15 12.60
CA ALA A 166 -6.09 -1.97 12.08
C ALA A 166 -5.68 -3.02 13.12
N GLY A 167 -5.83 -4.28 12.77
CA GLY A 167 -5.42 -5.45 13.56
C GLY A 167 -4.14 -6.10 13.03
N LYS A 168 -3.89 -7.34 13.49
CA LYS A 168 -2.74 -8.14 13.08
C LYS A 168 -2.76 -8.48 11.60
N ASN A 169 -1.60 -8.86 11.05
CA ASN A 169 -1.43 -9.19 9.63
C ASN A 169 -1.88 -8.07 8.69
N THR A 170 -1.57 -6.81 9.05
CA THR A 170 -1.73 -5.63 8.21
C THR A 170 -0.42 -4.86 8.14
N TYR A 171 -0.18 -4.16 7.04
CA TYR A 171 0.99 -3.28 6.92
C TYR A 171 1.02 -2.23 8.04
N ILE A 172 -0.15 -1.69 8.42
CA ILE A 172 -0.29 -0.74 9.52
C ILE A 172 0.23 -1.33 10.84
N ASP A 173 -0.13 -2.58 11.18
CA ASP A 173 0.38 -3.25 12.39
C ASP A 173 1.91 -3.37 12.38
N SER A 174 2.47 -3.77 11.23
CA SER A 174 3.92 -3.87 11.05
C SER A 174 4.61 -2.52 11.18
N TYR A 175 4.04 -1.47 10.59
CA TYR A 175 4.56 -0.11 10.67
C TYR A 175 4.55 0.42 12.11
N LEU A 176 3.42 0.25 12.82
CA LEU A 176 3.29 0.66 14.22
C LEU A 176 4.34 -0.02 15.10
N GLY A 177 4.53 -1.34 14.91
CA GLY A 177 5.55 -2.10 15.64
C GLY A 177 6.97 -1.60 15.36
N ALA A 178 7.31 -1.35 14.11
CA ALA A 178 8.61 -0.82 13.71
C ALA A 178 8.86 0.60 14.23
N SER A 179 7.79 1.39 14.44
CA SER A 179 7.85 2.71 15.05
C SER A 179 7.77 2.71 16.59
N GLY A 180 7.86 1.53 17.22
CA GLY A 180 7.90 1.38 18.67
C GLY A 180 6.56 1.47 19.38
N TYR A 181 5.43 1.41 18.66
CA TYR A 181 4.11 1.27 19.25
C TYR A 181 3.73 -0.20 19.45
N ARG A 182 2.82 -0.45 20.40
CA ARG A 182 2.17 -1.75 20.59
C ARG A 182 0.71 -1.67 20.11
N ASN A 183 0.39 -2.33 19.01
CA ASN A 183 -0.99 -2.39 18.57
C ASN A 183 -1.87 -3.13 19.60
N CYS A 184 -2.94 -2.48 20.07
CA CYS A 184 -3.89 -3.05 21.05
C CYS A 184 -4.75 -4.18 20.47
N VAL A 185 -4.89 -4.24 19.13
CA VAL A 185 -5.75 -5.19 18.45
C VAL A 185 -5.02 -6.49 18.22
N SER A 186 -5.50 -7.60 18.80
CA SER A 186 -4.93 -8.94 18.63
C SER A 186 -5.60 -9.74 17.50
N VAL A 187 -6.75 -9.27 16.99
CA VAL A 187 -7.49 -9.88 15.89
C VAL A 187 -6.86 -9.48 14.56
N GLU A 188 -6.96 -10.36 13.57
CA GLU A 188 -6.38 -10.12 12.24
C GLU A 188 -7.21 -9.15 11.40
N ARG A 189 -6.54 -8.51 10.45
CA ARG A 189 -7.10 -7.63 9.43
C ARG A 189 -7.73 -6.37 10.03
N TYR A 190 -8.98 -6.08 9.70
CA TYR A 190 -9.66 -4.83 10.04
C TYR A 190 -10.98 -5.10 10.78
N PRO A 191 -10.92 -5.56 12.03
CA PRO A 191 -12.14 -5.85 12.80
C PRO A 191 -12.92 -4.58 13.15
N ASP A 192 -14.23 -4.75 13.44
CA ASP A 192 -15.04 -3.73 14.10
C ASP A 192 -14.55 -3.55 15.55
N ALA A 193 -14.30 -2.31 15.96
CA ALA A 193 -13.87 -1.98 17.32
C ALA A 193 -14.84 -2.47 18.40
N ASN A 194 -16.14 -2.57 18.09
CA ASN A 194 -17.12 -3.11 19.03
C ASN A 194 -17.01 -4.64 19.23
N ALA A 195 -16.34 -5.34 18.31
CA ALA A 195 -16.20 -6.79 18.36
C ALA A 195 -14.93 -7.27 19.07
N ILE A 196 -13.98 -6.37 19.37
CA ILE A 196 -12.67 -6.72 19.94
C ILE A 196 -12.59 -6.63 21.47
N GLY A 197 -13.69 -6.35 22.14
CA GLY A 197 -13.77 -6.21 23.60
C GLY A 197 -13.28 -4.86 24.12
N GLU A 198 -13.20 -4.74 25.45
CA GLU A 198 -12.73 -3.51 26.09
C GLU A 198 -11.23 -3.34 25.91
N ILE A 199 -10.84 -2.21 25.32
CA ILE A 199 -9.43 -1.83 25.10
C ILE A 199 -9.16 -0.47 25.75
N LYS A 200 -8.04 -0.37 26.47
CA LYS A 200 -7.54 0.87 27.07
C LYS A 200 -6.20 1.23 26.44
N PRO A 201 -6.20 1.94 25.29
CA PRO A 201 -4.99 2.38 24.65
C PRO A 201 -4.37 3.59 25.35
N ASP A 202 -3.05 3.77 25.25
CA ASP A 202 -2.38 5.02 25.61
C ASP A 202 -2.64 6.10 24.57
N VAL A 203 -2.81 5.69 23.29
CA VAL A 203 -3.02 6.59 22.15
C VAL A 203 -4.08 6.00 21.21
N VAL A 204 -4.95 6.86 20.70
CA VAL A 204 -5.87 6.54 19.59
C VAL A 204 -5.44 7.32 18.37
N PHE A 205 -5.14 6.62 17.28
CA PHE A 205 -4.89 7.22 15.99
C PHE A 205 -6.16 7.23 15.13
N LEU A 206 -6.50 8.39 14.59
CA LEU A 206 -7.60 8.61 13.66
C LEU A 206 -7.00 8.93 12.29
N SER A 207 -7.06 7.98 11.37
CA SER A 207 -6.41 8.06 10.06
C SER A 207 -7.09 9.06 9.12
N SER A 208 -6.33 9.77 8.28
CA SER A 208 -6.90 10.61 7.22
C SER A 208 -7.50 9.80 6.07
N GLU A 209 -7.22 8.49 6.00
CA GLU A 209 -7.73 7.59 4.98
C GLU A 209 -7.90 6.13 5.49
N PRO A 210 -8.72 5.29 4.85
CA PRO A 210 -9.66 5.62 3.75
C PRO A 210 -10.84 6.50 4.20
N PHE A 211 -11.15 6.56 5.52
CA PHE A 211 -12.11 7.51 6.05
C PHE A 211 -11.37 8.80 6.47
N PRO A 212 -11.77 9.99 5.98
CA PRO A 212 -11.08 11.23 6.27
C PRO A 212 -11.46 11.75 7.66
N PHE A 213 -10.83 11.21 8.70
CA PHE A 213 -11.01 11.73 10.06
C PHE A 213 -10.57 13.20 10.14
N GLN A 214 -11.30 14.00 10.93
CA GLN A 214 -11.11 15.43 11.12
C GLN A 214 -11.26 15.81 12.59
N GLU A 215 -10.89 17.03 12.95
CA GLU A 215 -11.01 17.59 14.32
C GLU A 215 -12.41 17.40 14.92
N SER A 216 -13.47 17.48 14.11
CA SER A 216 -14.83 17.23 14.54
C SER A 216 -15.09 15.83 15.12
N HIS A 217 -14.24 14.86 14.81
CA HIS A 217 -14.33 13.49 15.33
C HIS A 217 -13.60 13.31 16.67
N VAL A 218 -12.61 14.16 16.99
CA VAL A 218 -11.73 14.01 18.16
C VAL A 218 -12.53 13.92 19.46
N SER A 219 -13.51 14.82 19.66
CA SER A 219 -14.31 14.85 20.89
C SER A 219 -15.13 13.58 21.11
N HIS A 220 -15.62 12.96 20.03
CA HIS A 220 -16.32 11.68 20.10
C HIS A 220 -15.40 10.57 20.60
N TYR A 221 -14.20 10.42 20.02
CA TYR A 221 -13.25 9.40 20.43
C TYR A 221 -12.64 9.69 21.81
N GLN A 222 -12.47 10.97 22.19
CA GLN A 222 -12.06 11.33 23.54
C GLN A 222 -13.10 10.90 24.60
N SER A 223 -14.38 10.93 24.26
CA SER A 223 -15.44 10.44 25.16
C SER A 223 -15.44 8.91 25.29
N LEU A 224 -15.04 8.18 24.23
CA LEU A 224 -14.93 6.73 24.24
C LEU A 224 -13.66 6.23 24.95
N TYR A 225 -12.58 6.99 24.85
CA TYR A 225 -11.25 6.67 25.41
C TYR A 225 -10.73 7.86 26.23
N PRO A 226 -11.34 8.11 27.43
CA PRO A 226 -11.06 9.33 28.19
C PRO A 226 -9.61 9.49 28.66
N ASP A 227 -8.93 8.36 28.88
CA ASP A 227 -7.55 8.32 29.37
C ASP A 227 -6.51 8.29 28.22
N ALA A 228 -6.95 8.17 26.97
CA ALA A 228 -6.05 8.09 25.81
C ALA A 228 -5.76 9.46 25.20
N GLU A 229 -4.58 9.62 24.64
CA GLU A 229 -4.25 10.73 23.75
C GLU A 229 -4.88 10.48 22.38
N ILE A 230 -5.73 11.38 21.87
CA ILE A 230 -6.36 11.23 20.54
C ILE A 230 -5.55 12.04 19.53
N LYS A 231 -5.12 11.39 18.44
CA LYS A 231 -4.32 12.02 17.37
C LYS A 231 -4.93 11.79 16.00
N LEU A 232 -5.06 12.87 15.22
CA LEU A 232 -5.22 12.78 13.79
C LEU A 232 -3.87 12.44 13.17
N VAL A 233 -3.83 11.43 12.30
CA VAL A 233 -2.60 10.99 11.65
C VAL A 233 -2.77 10.94 10.14
N ASP A 234 -1.69 11.17 9.42
CA ASP A 234 -1.65 10.98 7.99
C ASP A 234 -1.72 9.49 7.65
N GLY A 235 -2.85 9.06 7.09
CA GLY A 235 -3.07 7.66 6.74
C GLY A 235 -2.13 7.15 5.67
N GLU A 236 -1.72 7.99 4.71
CA GLU A 236 -0.77 7.60 3.66
C GLU A 236 0.57 7.16 4.26
N ARG A 237 1.05 7.82 5.32
CA ARG A 237 2.28 7.44 6.02
C ARG A 237 2.25 6.00 6.52
N TYR A 238 1.10 5.54 7.02
CA TYR A 238 0.96 4.23 7.66
C TYR A 238 0.45 3.12 6.73
N SER A 239 -0.14 3.46 5.60
CA SER A 239 -0.78 2.51 4.69
C SER A 239 -0.15 2.41 3.30
N TRP A 240 0.52 3.48 2.82
CA TRP A 240 1.20 3.48 1.52
C TRP A 240 2.65 3.05 1.68
N TYR A 241 2.91 1.81 1.38
CA TYR A 241 4.24 1.20 1.52
C TYR A 241 5.25 1.68 0.47
N GLY A 242 6.53 1.62 0.82
CA GLY A 242 7.64 1.98 -0.08
C GLY A 242 7.98 3.47 -0.07
N VAL A 243 7.94 4.11 -1.23
CA VAL A 243 8.43 5.49 -1.42
C VAL A 243 7.73 6.51 -0.53
N ARG A 244 6.40 6.35 -0.30
CA ARG A 244 5.61 7.27 0.52
C ARG A 244 6.12 7.36 1.95
N THR A 245 6.57 6.25 2.53
CA THR A 245 7.16 6.21 3.88
C THR A 245 8.29 7.23 4.08
N LEU A 246 9.08 7.51 3.04
CA LEU A 246 10.20 8.46 3.11
C LEU A 246 9.81 9.91 2.82
N ARG A 247 8.57 10.16 2.41
CA ARG A 247 8.07 11.49 2.00
C ARG A 247 7.11 12.14 2.99
N CYS A 248 6.70 11.38 4.01
CA CYS A 248 5.77 11.85 5.07
C CYS A 248 6.53 12.38 6.30
#